data_834752d7885d92a9d36a237d8bb9ff60
#
_entry.id   834752d7885d92a9d36a237d8bb9ff60
#
_cell.length_a   1.000
_cell.length_b   1.000
_cell.length_c   1.000
_cell.angle_alpha   90.00
_cell.angle_beta   90.00
_cell.angle_gamma   90.00
#
_symmetry.space_group_name_H-M   'P 1'
#
loop_
_entity.id
_entity.type
_entity.pdbx_description
1 polymer ?
#
loop_
_entity_poly.entity_id
_entity_poly.type
_entity_poly.pdbx_seq_one_letter_code
_entity_poly.pdbx_strand_id
1 'polypeptide(L)'
;MNGTNQSMPQITATELKQRLDNGDDIQIVDVREDNEVAIAKLPNSIHIPLAQVLNRMSEIDPARETVVHCKMGGRSARAIEALKRSGFTGKLLNLAGGITAWSNDVDPSVAKY
;
A
#
# COMPACT_ATOMS: atom_id res chain seq x y z
N MET A 1 -8.68 0.96 -25.86
CA MET A 1 -8.65 0.88 -25.22
C MET A 1 -8.56 0.73 -24.31
N ASN A 2 -7.91 0.80 -24.31
CA ASN A 2 -7.72 0.54 -23.54
C ASN A 2 -8.00 0.62 -22.35
N GLY A 3 -8.04 0.91 -22.34
CA GLY A 3 -8.59 1.28 -21.07
C GLY A 3 -8.45 0.35 -19.93
N THR A 4 -7.89 -0.66 -20.14
CA THR A 4 -7.82 -1.76 -19.21
C THR A 4 -6.99 -1.50 -17.97
N ASN A 5 -5.96 -0.70 -18.10
CA ASN A 5 -5.03 -0.51 -17.00
C ASN A 5 -5.57 0.37 -15.90
N GLN A 6 -6.65 1.03 -16.16
CA GLN A 6 -7.24 1.89 -15.16
C GLN A 6 -8.06 1.13 -14.14
N SER A 7 -8.08 -0.17 -14.26
CA SER A 7 -8.91 -0.94 -13.37
C SER A 7 -8.40 -1.03 -11.93
N MET A 8 -7.15 -0.68 -11.70
CA MET A 8 -6.62 -0.79 -10.33
C MET A 8 -7.03 0.43 -9.50
N PRO A 9 -7.81 0.23 -8.42
CA PRO A 9 -8.17 1.34 -7.55
C PRO A 9 -6.95 1.93 -6.86
N GLN A 10 -6.94 3.25 -6.75
CA GLN A 10 -5.86 3.97 -6.09
C GLN A 10 -6.40 4.93 -5.05
N ILE A 11 -5.52 5.33 -4.15
CA ILE A 11 -5.79 6.37 -3.17
C ILE A 11 -4.57 7.28 -3.13
N THR A 12 -4.77 8.59 -3.04
CA THR A 12 -3.64 9.52 -2.90
C THR A 12 -3.17 9.56 -1.45
N ALA A 13 -1.95 10.06 -1.24
CA ALA A 13 -1.41 10.21 0.11
C ALA A 13 -2.29 11.14 0.94
N THR A 14 -2.76 12.24 0.36
CA THR A 14 -3.62 13.20 1.05
C THR A 14 -4.96 12.56 1.43
N GLU A 15 -5.56 11.80 0.51
CA GLU A 15 -6.82 11.09 0.81
C GLU A 15 -6.64 10.07 1.92
N LEU A 16 -5.53 9.32 1.89
CA LEU A 16 -5.25 8.35 2.94
C LEU A 16 -5.12 9.05 4.30
N LYS A 17 -4.39 10.15 4.33
CA LYS A 17 -4.23 10.92 5.57
C LYS A 17 -5.57 11.38 6.12
N GLN A 18 -6.44 11.90 5.26
CA GLN A 18 -7.76 12.34 5.66
C GLN A 18 -8.59 11.19 6.25
N ARG A 19 -8.52 10.03 5.63
CA ARG A 19 -9.27 8.86 6.09
C ARG A 19 -8.76 8.35 7.43
N LEU A 20 -7.44 8.33 7.60
CA LEU A 20 -6.85 7.94 8.87
C LEU A 20 -7.22 8.93 9.98
N ASP A 21 -7.20 10.22 9.67
CA ASP A 21 -7.56 11.25 10.64
C ASP A 21 -9.04 11.17 11.04
N ASN A 22 -9.89 10.70 10.12
CA ASN A 22 -11.31 10.49 10.40
C ASN A 22 -11.57 9.24 11.24
N GLY A 23 -10.54 8.43 11.49
CA GLY A 23 -10.70 7.20 12.26
C GLY A 23 -11.19 6.01 11.45
N ASP A 24 -11.11 6.10 10.13
CA ASP A 24 -11.52 4.97 9.26
C ASP A 24 -10.63 3.76 9.53
N ASP A 25 -11.24 2.58 9.51
CA ASP A 25 -10.54 1.33 9.74
C ASP A 25 -9.84 0.88 8.45
N ILE A 26 -8.61 1.33 8.28
CA ILE A 26 -7.80 1.02 7.11
C ILE A 26 -6.55 0.26 7.54
N GLN A 27 -6.27 -0.83 6.86
CA GLN A 27 -5.06 -1.61 7.04
C GLN A 27 -4.04 -1.18 5.99
N ILE A 28 -2.79 -0.96 6.40
CA ILE A 28 -1.72 -0.52 5.49
C ILE A 28 -0.68 -1.63 5.39
N VAL A 29 -0.40 -2.07 4.16
CA VAL A 29 0.59 -3.13 3.90
C VAL A 29 1.73 -2.54 3.09
N ASP A 30 2.95 -2.67 3.63
CA ASP A 30 4.18 -2.18 3.03
C ASP A 30 4.91 -3.37 2.39
N VAL A 31 5.08 -3.34 1.07
CA VAL A 31 5.72 -4.46 0.35
C VAL A 31 7.16 -4.18 -0.04
N ARG A 32 7.78 -3.17 0.57
CA ARG A 32 9.19 -2.84 0.33
C ARG A 32 10.13 -3.83 1.03
N GLU A 33 11.42 -3.68 0.79
CA GLU A 33 12.43 -4.52 1.42
C GLU A 33 12.77 -4.04 2.83
N ASP A 34 13.40 -4.93 3.62
CA ASP A 34 13.75 -4.64 5.01
C ASP A 34 14.60 -3.38 5.15
N ASN A 35 15.58 -3.19 4.25
CA ASN A 35 16.47 -2.02 4.33
C ASN A 35 15.72 -0.73 4.04
N GLU A 36 14.69 -0.77 3.23
CA GLU A 36 13.86 0.41 2.96
C GLU A 36 13.01 0.78 4.16
N VAL A 37 12.40 -0.22 4.78
CA VAL A 37 11.57 0.00 5.98
C VAL A 37 12.40 0.56 7.13
N ALA A 38 13.67 0.15 7.21
CA ALA A 38 14.59 0.67 8.23
C ALA A 38 14.86 2.18 8.05
N ILE A 39 14.74 2.70 6.82
CA ILE A 39 14.96 4.13 6.56
C ILE A 39 13.74 4.95 6.96
N ALA A 40 12.56 4.51 6.58
CA ALA A 40 11.31 5.23 6.82
C ALA A 40 10.12 4.30 6.62
N LYS A 41 9.01 4.57 7.31
CA LYS A 41 7.79 3.79 7.12
C LYS A 41 6.56 4.63 7.47
N LEU A 42 5.41 4.20 6.98
CA LEU A 42 4.14 4.80 7.36
C LEU A 42 3.70 4.31 8.74
N PRO A 43 2.88 5.09 9.46
CA PRO A 43 2.42 4.68 10.78
C PRO A 43 1.55 3.41 10.70
N ASN A 44 1.76 2.53 11.66
CA ASN A 44 0.93 1.33 11.85
C ASN A 44 0.85 0.41 10.64
N SER A 45 1.86 0.44 9.77
CA SER A 45 1.89 -0.43 8.59
C SER A 45 2.36 -1.83 8.96
N ILE A 46 1.85 -2.81 8.23
CA ILE A 46 2.28 -4.20 8.31
C ILE A 46 3.31 -4.40 7.21
N HIS A 47 4.49 -4.89 7.56
CA HIS A 47 5.56 -5.10 6.57
C HIS A 47 5.53 -6.54 6.06
N ILE A 48 5.23 -6.69 4.77
CA ILE A 48 5.28 -7.97 4.07
C ILE A 48 5.97 -7.74 2.73
N PRO A 49 7.27 -8.06 2.61
CA PRO A 49 7.98 -7.84 1.34
C PRO A 49 7.28 -8.50 0.17
N LEU A 50 7.38 -7.89 -0.99
CA LEU A 50 6.67 -8.35 -2.20
C LEU A 50 6.85 -9.85 -2.43
N ALA A 51 8.06 -10.36 -2.29
CA ALA A 51 8.34 -11.78 -2.54
C ALA A 51 7.63 -12.72 -1.56
N GLN A 52 7.13 -12.20 -0.43
CA GLN A 52 6.48 -13.01 0.60
C GLN A 52 4.98 -12.83 0.64
N VAL A 53 4.44 -11.95 -0.19
CA VAL A 53 3.05 -11.51 -0.07
C VAL A 53 2.07 -12.69 -0.17
N LEU A 54 2.28 -13.61 -1.11
CA LEU A 54 1.36 -14.74 -1.26
C LEU A 54 1.48 -15.73 -0.11
N ASN A 55 2.68 -15.99 0.37
CA ASN A 55 2.89 -16.90 1.50
C ASN A 55 2.33 -16.35 2.81
N ARG A 56 2.24 -15.04 2.90
CA ARG A 56 1.80 -14.36 4.12
C ARG A 56 0.46 -13.65 3.94
N MET A 57 -0.28 -14.01 2.91
CA MET A 57 -1.56 -13.41 2.60
C MET A 57 -2.54 -13.49 3.78
N SER A 58 -2.44 -14.55 4.60
CA SER A 58 -3.31 -14.72 5.75
C SER A 58 -3.12 -13.65 6.83
N GLU A 59 -2.03 -12.89 6.77
CA GLU A 59 -1.80 -11.78 7.71
C GLU A 59 -2.58 -10.54 7.33
N ILE A 60 -3.17 -10.52 6.13
CA ILE A 60 -3.97 -9.39 5.65
C ILE A 60 -5.44 -9.73 5.86
N ASP A 61 -6.12 -8.92 6.66
CA ASP A 61 -7.54 -9.16 6.97
C ASP A 61 -8.41 -8.77 5.78
N PRO A 62 -9.08 -9.73 5.12
CA PRO A 62 -9.90 -9.43 3.95
C PRO A 62 -11.17 -8.64 4.27
N ALA A 63 -11.54 -8.55 5.54
CA ALA A 63 -12.71 -7.77 5.94
C ALA A 63 -12.41 -6.28 6.07
N ARG A 64 -11.14 -5.90 6.06
CA ARG A 64 -10.73 -4.50 6.21
C ARG A 64 -10.28 -3.93 4.87
N GLU A 65 -10.64 -2.67 4.63
CA GLU A 65 -10.12 -1.95 3.49
C GLU A 65 -8.61 -1.80 3.64
N THR A 66 -7.85 -2.14 2.59
CA THR A 66 -6.40 -2.27 2.69
C THR A 66 -5.72 -1.40 1.64
N VAL A 67 -4.76 -0.60 2.10
CA VAL A 67 -3.90 0.19 1.22
C VAL A 67 -2.54 -0.50 1.16
N VAL A 68 -2.10 -0.83 -0.06
CA VAL A 68 -0.80 -1.46 -0.29
C VAL A 68 0.14 -0.40 -0.86
N HIS A 69 1.35 -0.33 -0.34
CA HIS A 69 2.30 0.67 -0.83
C HIS A 69 3.71 0.14 -0.96
N CYS A 70 4.48 0.84 -1.79
CA CYS A 70 5.91 0.65 -1.91
C CYS A 70 6.57 2.03 -2.00
N LYS A 71 7.70 2.16 -2.68
CA LYS A 71 8.35 3.46 -2.79
C LYS A 71 7.54 4.41 -3.69
N MET A 72 7.15 3.98 -4.90
CA MET A 72 6.50 4.83 -5.90
C MET A 72 5.21 4.25 -6.48
N GLY A 73 4.86 3.01 -6.19
CA GLY A 73 3.60 2.42 -6.65
C GLY A 73 3.70 1.19 -7.54
N GLY A 74 4.89 0.86 -8.06
CA GLY A 74 5.04 -0.26 -8.99
C GLY A 74 4.98 -1.63 -8.34
N ARG A 75 5.75 -1.83 -7.28
CA ARG A 75 5.76 -3.12 -6.58
C ARG A 75 4.43 -3.39 -5.89
N SER A 76 3.82 -2.35 -5.33
CA SER A 76 2.50 -2.49 -4.69
C SER A 76 1.43 -2.86 -5.70
N ALA A 77 1.49 -2.33 -6.91
CA ALA A 77 0.57 -2.72 -7.97
C ALA A 77 0.72 -4.22 -8.29
N ARG A 78 1.97 -4.71 -8.37
CA ARG A 78 2.21 -6.15 -8.61
C ARG A 78 1.70 -7.00 -7.44
N ALA A 79 1.88 -6.53 -6.21
CA ALA A 79 1.37 -7.24 -5.04
C ALA A 79 -0.15 -7.38 -5.09
N ILE A 80 -0.85 -6.30 -5.44
CA ILE A 80 -2.31 -6.30 -5.54
C ILE A 80 -2.76 -7.28 -6.61
N GLU A 81 -2.12 -7.27 -7.77
CA GLU A 81 -2.47 -8.21 -8.84
C GLU A 81 -2.28 -9.65 -8.39
N ALA A 82 -1.16 -9.95 -7.75
CA ALA A 82 -0.89 -11.30 -7.27
C ALA A 82 -1.91 -11.76 -6.23
N LEU A 83 -2.26 -10.88 -5.30
CA LEU A 83 -3.26 -11.18 -4.28
C LEU A 83 -4.62 -11.50 -4.92
N LYS A 84 -5.05 -10.67 -5.86
CA LYS A 84 -6.33 -10.89 -6.54
C LYS A 84 -6.35 -12.20 -7.31
N ARG A 85 -5.28 -12.53 -8.02
CA ARG A 85 -5.18 -13.80 -8.75
C ARG A 85 -5.21 -15.01 -7.83
N SER A 86 -4.72 -14.83 -6.61
CA SER A 86 -4.69 -15.91 -5.63
C SER A 86 -5.97 -16.03 -4.81
N GLY A 87 -7.00 -15.25 -5.16
CA GLY A 87 -8.30 -15.36 -4.53
C GLY A 87 -8.54 -14.46 -3.33
N PHE A 88 -7.66 -13.51 -3.08
CA PHE A 88 -7.90 -12.54 -2.01
C PHE A 88 -9.12 -11.70 -2.36
N THR A 89 -10.11 -11.67 -1.48
CA THR A 89 -11.41 -11.05 -1.76
C THR A 89 -11.57 -9.66 -1.15
N GLY A 90 -10.63 -9.22 -0.34
CA GLY A 90 -10.72 -7.91 0.32
C GLY A 90 -10.52 -6.75 -0.66
N LYS A 91 -10.89 -5.56 -0.20
CA LYS A 91 -10.72 -4.34 -0.98
C LYS A 91 -9.28 -3.86 -0.88
N LEU A 92 -8.62 -3.77 -2.02
CA LEU A 92 -7.21 -3.36 -2.11
C LEU A 92 -7.10 -2.06 -2.91
N LEU A 93 -6.35 -1.11 -2.36
CA LEU A 93 -6.07 0.18 -2.99
C LEU A 93 -4.55 0.37 -3.07
N ASN A 94 -4.08 0.84 -4.22
CA ASN A 94 -2.66 1.18 -4.38
C ASN A 94 -2.43 2.63 -3.95
N LEU A 95 -1.45 2.87 -3.08
CA LEU A 95 -1.11 4.23 -2.69
C LEU A 95 -0.38 4.91 -3.86
N ALA A 96 -1.05 5.86 -4.49
CA ALA A 96 -0.51 6.57 -5.64
C ALA A 96 0.76 7.33 -5.24
N GLY A 97 1.84 7.07 -5.96
CA GLY A 97 3.14 7.68 -5.66
C GLY A 97 3.85 7.13 -4.43
N GLY A 98 3.26 6.15 -3.75
CA GLY A 98 3.89 5.44 -2.65
C GLY A 98 4.32 6.31 -1.48
N ILE A 99 5.34 5.84 -0.75
CA ILE A 99 5.86 6.58 0.40
C ILE A 99 6.53 7.90 -0.03
N THR A 100 6.98 7.99 -1.28
CA THR A 100 7.52 9.25 -1.80
C THR A 100 6.44 10.34 -1.79
N ALA A 101 5.24 10.03 -2.28
CA ALA A 101 4.13 10.98 -2.24
C ALA A 101 3.71 11.31 -0.81
N TRP A 102 3.71 10.32 0.08
CA TRP A 102 3.41 10.55 1.49
C TRP A 102 4.39 11.57 2.10
N SER A 103 5.68 11.39 1.83
CA SER A 103 6.69 12.32 2.31
C SER A 103 6.50 13.72 1.74
N ASN A 104 6.18 13.82 0.45
CA ASN A 104 6.01 15.12 -0.20
C ASN A 104 4.75 15.84 0.25
N ASP A 105 3.66 15.13 0.40
CA ASP A 105 2.33 15.75 0.49
C ASP A 105 1.74 15.71 1.90
N VAL A 106 2.22 14.83 2.77
CA VAL A 106 1.62 14.61 4.07
C VAL A 106 2.59 14.85 5.22
N ASP A 107 3.75 14.18 5.18
CA ASP A 107 4.68 14.22 6.30
C ASP A 107 6.12 14.36 5.82
N PRO A 108 6.61 15.60 5.71
CA PRO A 108 7.97 15.84 5.23
C PRO A 108 9.07 15.26 6.12
N SER A 109 8.74 14.87 7.36
CA SER A 109 9.72 14.24 8.24
C SER A 109 10.03 12.80 7.85
N VAL A 110 9.20 12.18 7.01
CA VAL A 110 9.47 10.85 6.49
C VAL A 110 10.61 10.96 5.48
N ALA A 111 11.70 10.26 5.75
CA ALA A 111 12.91 10.37 4.94
C ALA A 111 12.68 9.90 3.51
N LYS A 112 13.23 10.65 2.57
CA LYS A 112 13.29 10.23 1.16
C LYS A 112 14.57 9.45 0.91
N TYR A 113 14.50 8.53 -0.04
CA TYR A 113 15.68 7.70 -0.32
C TYR A 113 15.73 7.27 -1.78
#